data_68aa59f5b63e692a87359656703a28f6
#
_entry.id   68aa59f5b63e692a87359656703a28f6
#
_cell.length_a   1.000
_cell.length_b   1.000
_cell.length_c   1.000
_cell.angle_alpha   90.00
_cell.angle_beta   90.00
_cell.angle_gamma   90.00
#
_symmetry.space_group_name_H-M   'P 1'
#
loop_
_entity.id
_entity.type
_entity.pdbx_description
1 polymer ?
#
loop_
_entity_poly.entity_id
_entity_poly.type
_entity_poly.pdbx_seq_one_letter_code
_entity_poly.pdbx_strand_id
1 'polypeptide(L)'
;MPGYVSEAVIKRLPAYFRHLKELEREGVFQISSQELGERMHLTASQIRQDINCFGGFGRQGYGYSVPGLREHISHILGGDQTRPMIIVGAGHIGQAVALSDSFSLNGFQTVALFDNNPQKIGKDIGGMVVQDVADIERYIAENPVDIAVLALPASCAQKMADQLCGYGIKGFWNFAPVDLKLPKGAATFNVHLEEGLQVLSFRMMQAQA
;
A
#
# COMPACT_ATOMS: atom_id res chain seq x y z
N MET A 1 -7.37 7.97 20.61
CA MET A 1 -7.46 6.92 19.57
C MET A 1 -8.77 7.12 18.85
N PRO A 2 -8.82 7.26 17.53
CA PRO A 2 -10.09 7.23 16.82
C PRO A 2 -10.79 5.92 17.15
N GLY A 3 -12.14 5.94 17.22
CA GLY A 3 -12.95 4.73 17.43
C GLY A 3 -12.62 3.67 16.38
N TYR A 4 -13.15 2.46 16.54
CA TYR A 4 -12.95 1.35 15.60
C TYR A 4 -13.34 1.77 14.18
N VAL A 5 -12.34 1.87 13.31
CA VAL A 5 -12.52 2.16 11.88
C VAL A 5 -12.62 0.84 11.14
N SER A 6 -13.68 0.66 10.34
CA SER A 6 -13.87 -0.59 9.60
C SER A 6 -12.79 -0.76 8.51
N GLU A 7 -12.42 -2.01 8.26
CA GLU A 7 -11.46 -2.40 7.20
C GLU A 7 -11.86 -1.84 5.82
N ALA A 8 -13.18 -1.79 5.53
CA ALA A 8 -13.70 -1.24 4.29
C ALA A 8 -13.41 0.27 4.15
N VAL A 9 -13.44 1.03 5.23
CA VAL A 9 -13.08 2.46 5.22
C VAL A 9 -11.58 2.62 5.03
N ILE A 10 -10.76 1.84 5.75
CA ILE A 10 -9.29 1.87 5.63
C ILE A 10 -8.86 1.60 4.19
N LYS A 11 -9.46 0.62 3.52
CA LYS A 11 -9.16 0.29 2.11
C LYS A 11 -9.54 1.41 1.12
N ARG A 12 -10.46 2.30 1.47
CA ARG A 12 -10.83 3.46 0.63
C ARG A 12 -9.93 4.68 0.83
N LEU A 13 -9.25 4.82 1.97
CA LEU A 13 -8.40 5.99 2.25
C LEU A 13 -7.36 6.31 1.17
N PRO A 14 -6.63 5.33 0.60
CA PRO A 14 -5.70 5.62 -0.50
C PRO A 14 -6.39 6.20 -1.75
N ALA A 15 -7.62 5.77 -2.04
CA ALA A 15 -8.40 6.33 -3.14
C ALA A 15 -8.83 7.78 -2.85
N TYR A 16 -9.29 8.07 -1.63
CA TYR A 16 -9.55 9.46 -1.19
C TYR A 16 -8.31 10.34 -1.38
N PHE A 17 -7.16 9.88 -0.86
CA PHE A 17 -5.90 10.64 -0.95
C PHE A 17 -5.52 10.96 -2.40
N ARG A 18 -5.64 9.99 -3.30
CA ARG A 18 -5.36 10.16 -4.73
C ARG A 18 -6.28 11.20 -5.37
N HIS A 19 -7.60 11.07 -5.19
CA HIS A 19 -8.56 12.02 -5.77
C HIS A 19 -8.40 13.43 -5.22
N LEU A 20 -8.12 13.59 -3.92
CA LEU A 20 -7.84 14.89 -3.33
C LEU A 20 -6.56 15.52 -3.88
N LYS A 21 -5.51 14.73 -4.13
CA LYS A 21 -4.28 15.19 -4.77
C LYS A 21 -4.50 15.63 -6.22
N GLU A 22 -5.39 14.96 -6.95
CA GLU A 22 -5.81 15.34 -8.30
C GLU A 22 -6.59 16.67 -8.27
N LEU A 23 -7.55 16.83 -7.35
CA LEU A 23 -8.33 18.06 -7.15
C LEU A 23 -7.44 19.27 -6.84
N GLU A 24 -6.42 19.12 -5.99
CA GLU A 24 -5.46 20.21 -5.74
C GLU A 24 -4.70 20.63 -7.00
N ARG A 25 -4.30 19.67 -7.84
CA ARG A 25 -3.63 19.96 -9.12
C ARG A 25 -4.56 20.67 -10.12
N GLU A 26 -5.87 20.39 -10.04
CA GLU A 26 -6.91 21.05 -10.81
C GLU A 26 -7.27 22.46 -10.25
N GLY A 27 -6.70 22.86 -9.10
CA GLY A 27 -6.99 24.14 -8.44
C GLY A 27 -8.30 24.14 -7.67
N VAL A 28 -8.85 22.98 -7.34
CA VAL A 28 -10.09 22.84 -6.56
C VAL A 28 -9.75 22.79 -5.08
N PHE A 29 -10.16 23.78 -4.31
CA PHE A 29 -9.84 23.91 -2.88
C PHE A 29 -11.00 23.55 -1.95
N GLN A 30 -12.21 23.44 -2.48
CA GLN A 30 -13.42 23.06 -1.75
C GLN A 30 -14.20 22.04 -2.57
N ILE A 31 -14.76 21.02 -1.91
CA ILE A 31 -15.56 19.99 -2.57
C ILE A 31 -16.71 19.54 -1.65
N SER A 32 -17.89 19.33 -2.22
CA SER A 32 -19.01 18.73 -1.50
C SER A 32 -18.90 17.22 -1.39
N SER A 33 -19.65 16.63 -0.45
CA SER A 33 -19.74 15.14 -0.37
C SER A 33 -20.39 14.54 -1.61
N GLN A 34 -21.22 15.28 -2.33
CA GLN A 34 -21.83 14.81 -3.56
C GLN A 34 -20.82 14.75 -4.70
N GLU A 35 -20.11 15.85 -4.98
CA GLU A 35 -19.10 15.92 -6.05
C GLU A 35 -17.95 14.91 -5.82
N LEU A 36 -17.49 14.76 -4.56
CA LEU A 36 -16.47 13.78 -4.23
C LEU A 36 -17.01 12.35 -4.41
N GLY A 37 -18.28 12.12 -4.06
CA GLY A 37 -18.95 10.84 -4.28
C GLY A 37 -19.08 10.49 -5.77
N GLU A 38 -19.45 11.43 -6.63
CA GLU A 38 -19.50 11.26 -8.07
C GLU A 38 -18.14 10.86 -8.65
N ARG A 39 -17.05 11.54 -8.25
CA ARG A 39 -15.67 11.19 -8.67
C ARG A 39 -15.22 9.80 -8.22
N MET A 40 -15.65 9.39 -7.05
CA MET A 40 -15.22 8.11 -6.44
C MET A 40 -16.22 6.97 -6.69
N HIS A 41 -17.32 7.22 -7.40
CA HIS A 41 -18.44 6.28 -7.58
C HIS A 41 -19.02 5.77 -6.24
N LEU A 42 -19.14 6.70 -5.27
CA LEU A 42 -19.71 6.49 -3.95
C LEU A 42 -20.90 7.42 -3.72
N THR A 43 -21.79 7.06 -2.80
CA THR A 43 -22.86 7.96 -2.39
C THR A 43 -22.34 9.08 -1.48
N ALA A 44 -22.99 10.24 -1.54
CA ALA A 44 -22.68 11.35 -0.61
C ALA A 44 -22.81 10.95 0.86
N SER A 45 -23.70 10.01 1.17
CA SER A 45 -23.85 9.45 2.53
C SER A 45 -22.64 8.63 2.94
N GLN A 46 -22.12 7.79 2.04
CA GLN A 46 -20.93 7.00 2.28
C GLN A 46 -19.70 7.90 2.51
N ILE A 47 -19.52 8.94 1.67
CA ILE A 47 -18.45 9.94 1.85
C ILE A 47 -18.52 10.57 3.25
N ARG A 48 -19.70 11.02 3.68
CA ARG A 48 -19.88 11.61 5.02
C ARG A 48 -19.58 10.62 6.14
N GLN A 49 -20.04 9.38 6.03
CA GLN A 49 -19.76 8.33 7.03
C GLN A 49 -18.27 8.03 7.13
N ASP A 50 -17.59 7.84 6.00
CA ASP A 50 -16.17 7.53 5.96
C ASP A 50 -15.33 8.66 6.59
N ILE A 51 -15.57 9.91 6.18
CA ILE A 51 -14.83 11.05 6.70
C ILE A 51 -15.10 11.28 8.19
N ASN A 52 -16.34 11.08 8.65
CA ASN A 52 -16.69 11.23 10.06
C ASN A 52 -16.00 10.21 10.98
N CYS A 53 -15.58 9.04 10.46
CA CYS A 53 -14.79 8.08 11.24
C CYS A 53 -13.45 8.66 11.73
N PHE A 54 -12.96 9.71 11.09
CA PHE A 54 -11.64 10.30 11.35
C PHE A 54 -11.69 11.70 11.95
N GLY A 55 -12.89 12.26 12.15
CA GLY A 55 -13.11 13.58 12.71
C GLY A 55 -14.05 14.43 11.84
N GLY A 56 -14.63 15.48 12.41
CA GLY A 56 -15.57 16.36 11.72
C GLY A 56 -14.88 17.41 10.83
N PHE A 57 -14.56 17.08 9.59
CA PHE A 57 -13.84 17.96 8.65
C PHE A 57 -14.74 18.87 7.79
N GLY A 58 -16.05 18.66 7.83
CA GLY A 58 -17.02 19.43 7.05
C GLY A 58 -17.63 20.57 7.86
N ARG A 59 -17.73 21.76 7.27
CA ARG A 59 -18.68 22.79 7.74
C ARG A 59 -20.01 22.56 7.03
N GLN A 60 -21.08 22.47 7.80
CA GLN A 60 -22.42 22.30 7.24
C GLN A 60 -22.72 23.39 6.22
N GLY A 61 -23.03 23.02 4.98
CA GLY A 61 -23.29 23.91 3.85
C GLY A 61 -22.05 24.33 3.03
N TYR A 62 -20.81 24.06 3.46
CA TYR A 62 -19.59 24.50 2.78
C TYR A 62 -18.74 23.36 2.19
N GLY A 63 -19.06 22.10 2.49
CA GLY A 63 -18.27 20.95 2.03
C GLY A 63 -16.96 20.79 2.80
N TYR A 64 -15.96 20.19 2.14
CA TYR A 64 -14.66 19.86 2.70
C TYR A 64 -13.55 20.71 2.07
N SER A 65 -12.63 21.18 2.89
CA SER A 65 -11.36 21.74 2.40
C SER A 65 -10.54 20.61 1.79
N VAL A 66 -10.23 20.69 0.50
CA VAL A 66 -9.43 19.66 -0.21
C VAL A 66 -8.04 19.53 0.38
N PRO A 67 -7.25 20.62 0.60
CA PRO A 67 -5.94 20.51 1.24
C PRO A 67 -6.01 19.94 2.67
N GLY A 68 -6.94 20.45 3.48
CA GLY A 68 -7.08 20.00 4.87
C GLY A 68 -7.48 18.54 5.00
N LEU A 69 -8.40 18.07 4.16
CA LEU A 69 -8.80 16.65 4.15
C LEU A 69 -7.68 15.76 3.62
N ARG A 70 -6.95 16.18 2.58
CA ARG A 70 -5.80 15.46 2.04
C ARG A 70 -4.69 15.30 3.08
N GLU A 71 -4.32 16.37 3.77
CA GLU A 71 -3.30 16.37 4.81
C GLU A 71 -3.67 15.41 5.94
N HIS A 72 -4.91 15.48 6.39
CA HIS A 72 -5.40 14.59 7.44
C HIS A 72 -5.37 13.12 7.03
N ILE A 73 -5.84 12.80 5.82
CA ILE A 73 -5.78 11.42 5.30
C ILE A 73 -4.33 10.97 5.12
N SER A 74 -3.43 11.86 4.67
CA SER A 74 -1.99 11.57 4.60
C SER A 74 -1.44 11.16 5.97
N HIS A 75 -1.76 11.92 7.01
CA HIS A 75 -1.34 11.61 8.38
C HIS A 75 -1.87 10.25 8.87
N ILE A 76 -3.15 9.93 8.61
CA ILE A 76 -3.75 8.63 8.95
C ILE A 76 -3.04 7.48 8.24
N LEU A 77 -2.67 7.68 6.97
CA LEU A 77 -1.93 6.69 6.16
C LEU A 77 -0.44 6.60 6.52
N GLY A 78 0.04 7.40 7.47
CA GLY A 78 1.45 7.43 7.88
C GLY A 78 2.36 8.16 6.89
N GLY A 79 1.80 9.05 6.07
CA GLY A 79 2.53 9.81 5.03
C GLY A 79 3.55 10.81 5.55
N ASP A 80 3.60 11.05 6.87
CA ASP A 80 4.59 11.91 7.53
C ASP A 80 5.92 11.20 7.79
N GLN A 81 5.99 9.90 7.52
CA GLN A 81 7.16 9.06 7.78
C GLN A 81 7.63 8.37 6.51
N THR A 82 8.93 8.39 6.28
CA THR A 82 9.53 7.50 5.27
C THR A 82 9.63 6.10 5.85
N ARG A 83 9.09 5.12 5.11
CA ARG A 83 9.11 3.70 5.46
C ARG A 83 10.12 2.97 4.58
N PRO A 84 11.30 2.60 5.13
CA PRO A 84 12.24 1.77 4.40
C PRO A 84 11.66 0.37 4.19
N MET A 85 11.72 -0.10 2.94
CA MET A 85 11.24 -1.42 2.57
C MET A 85 12.29 -2.21 1.81
N ILE A 86 12.34 -3.51 2.08
CA ILE A 86 13.12 -4.48 1.31
C ILE A 86 12.19 -5.27 0.39
N ILE A 87 12.74 -5.75 -0.70
CA ILE A 87 12.04 -6.66 -1.62
C ILE A 87 12.71 -8.02 -1.58
N VAL A 88 11.94 -9.08 -1.37
CA VAL A 88 12.40 -10.46 -1.41
C VAL A 88 11.78 -11.15 -2.62
N GLY A 89 12.66 -11.51 -3.56
CA GLY A 89 12.32 -12.05 -4.87
C GLY A 89 12.53 -11.02 -6.00
N ALA A 90 13.67 -11.13 -6.71
CA ALA A 90 14.00 -10.30 -7.89
C ALA A 90 13.42 -10.91 -9.19
N GLY A 91 12.16 -11.37 -9.15
CA GLY A 91 11.35 -11.75 -10.31
C GLY A 91 10.71 -10.52 -10.97
N HIS A 92 9.82 -10.75 -11.95
CA HIS A 92 9.16 -9.65 -12.67
C HIS A 92 8.42 -8.68 -11.74
N ILE A 93 7.69 -9.18 -10.74
CA ILE A 93 6.96 -8.34 -9.78
C ILE A 93 7.94 -7.56 -8.89
N GLY A 94 8.95 -8.23 -8.31
CA GLY A 94 9.93 -7.57 -7.46
C GLY A 94 10.70 -6.48 -8.20
N GLN A 95 11.11 -6.74 -9.44
CA GLN A 95 11.76 -5.73 -10.29
C GLN A 95 10.82 -4.56 -10.62
N ALA A 96 9.56 -4.83 -10.96
CA ALA A 96 8.58 -3.78 -11.22
C ALA A 96 8.37 -2.87 -10.00
N VAL A 97 8.33 -3.44 -8.80
CA VAL A 97 8.26 -2.68 -7.55
C VAL A 97 9.55 -1.88 -7.33
N ALA A 98 10.72 -2.49 -7.51
CA ALA A 98 12.02 -1.85 -7.31
C ALA A 98 12.24 -0.64 -8.23
N LEU A 99 11.76 -0.71 -9.48
CA LEU A 99 11.93 0.31 -10.51
C LEU A 99 10.88 1.43 -10.46
N SER A 100 9.89 1.34 -9.57
CA SER A 100 8.79 2.30 -9.54
C SER A 100 9.08 3.47 -8.61
N ASP A 101 9.29 4.66 -9.16
CA ASP A 101 9.47 5.90 -8.39
C ASP A 101 8.23 6.34 -7.60
N SER A 102 7.04 5.79 -7.97
CA SER A 102 5.79 6.17 -7.33
C SER A 102 5.74 5.84 -5.83
N PHE A 103 6.48 4.83 -5.39
CA PHE A 103 6.53 4.45 -3.97
C PHE A 103 7.31 5.47 -3.15
N SER A 104 8.47 5.93 -3.60
CA SER A 104 9.28 6.94 -2.91
C SER A 104 8.54 8.27 -2.79
N LEU A 105 7.77 8.65 -3.81
CA LEU A 105 6.92 9.85 -3.79
C LEU A 105 5.76 9.78 -2.77
N ASN A 106 5.47 8.59 -2.26
CA ASN A 106 4.44 8.36 -1.24
C ASN A 106 5.02 7.86 0.10
N GLY A 107 6.33 8.09 0.34
CA GLY A 107 6.97 7.78 1.61
C GLY A 107 7.45 6.32 1.78
N PHE A 108 7.44 5.51 0.71
CA PHE A 108 7.94 4.13 0.76
C PHE A 108 9.26 4.03 -0.01
N GLN A 109 10.37 3.83 0.70
CA GLN A 109 11.69 3.78 0.09
C GLN A 109 12.20 2.34 -0.02
N THR A 110 12.41 1.84 -1.23
CA THR A 110 13.11 0.57 -1.42
C THR A 110 14.59 0.75 -1.10
N VAL A 111 15.09 -0.01 -0.12
CA VAL A 111 16.48 0.11 0.36
C VAL A 111 17.34 -1.10 -0.02
N ALA A 112 16.74 -2.25 -0.30
CA ALA A 112 17.46 -3.44 -0.78
C ALA A 112 16.54 -4.41 -1.53
N LEU A 113 17.14 -5.22 -2.42
CA LEU A 113 16.48 -6.26 -3.19
C LEU A 113 17.24 -7.57 -3.01
N PHE A 114 16.55 -8.64 -2.62
CA PHE A 114 17.11 -9.94 -2.32
C PHE A 114 16.54 -11.03 -3.23
N ASP A 115 17.38 -12.00 -3.61
CA ASP A 115 16.96 -13.23 -4.31
C ASP A 115 17.85 -14.39 -3.86
N ASN A 116 17.40 -15.63 -4.06
CA ASN A 116 18.19 -16.83 -3.81
C ASN A 116 18.80 -17.42 -5.10
N ASN A 117 18.50 -16.87 -6.25
CA ASN A 117 19.00 -17.35 -7.54
C ASN A 117 20.38 -16.78 -7.83
N PRO A 118 21.46 -17.62 -7.88
CA PRO A 118 22.81 -17.13 -8.17
C PRO A 118 22.94 -16.38 -9.51
N GLN A 119 22.04 -16.63 -10.46
CA GLN A 119 22.05 -15.94 -11.75
C GLN A 119 21.51 -14.50 -11.67
N LYS A 120 20.84 -14.14 -10.58
CA LYS A 120 20.31 -12.80 -10.35
C LYS A 120 21.15 -12.02 -9.35
N ILE A 121 21.73 -12.70 -8.35
CA ILE A 121 22.58 -12.07 -7.34
C ILE A 121 23.74 -11.33 -8.03
N GLY A 122 24.00 -10.11 -7.59
CA GLY A 122 25.01 -9.22 -8.17
C GLY A 122 24.55 -8.42 -9.39
N LYS A 123 23.35 -8.67 -9.95
CA LYS A 123 22.82 -7.85 -11.05
C LYS A 123 22.28 -6.53 -10.52
N ASP A 124 22.51 -5.48 -11.29
CA ASP A 124 21.91 -4.17 -11.05
C ASP A 124 20.49 -4.10 -11.63
N ILE A 125 19.57 -3.64 -10.82
CA ILE A 125 18.16 -3.40 -11.17
C ILE A 125 17.85 -1.94 -10.81
N GLY A 126 17.99 -1.05 -11.77
CA GLY A 126 17.69 0.37 -11.59
C GLY A 126 18.56 1.07 -10.54
N GLY A 127 19.84 0.75 -10.47
CA GLY A 127 20.80 1.27 -9.50
C GLY A 127 20.84 0.51 -8.17
N MET A 128 20.08 -0.58 -8.05
CA MET A 128 20.05 -1.43 -6.87
C MET A 128 20.61 -2.82 -7.20
N VAL A 129 21.69 -3.20 -6.53
CA VAL A 129 22.31 -4.54 -6.71
C VAL A 129 21.50 -5.57 -5.96
N VAL A 130 21.11 -6.66 -6.64
CA VAL A 130 20.45 -7.81 -6.02
C VAL A 130 21.41 -8.51 -5.07
N GLN A 131 21.01 -8.63 -3.80
CA GLN A 131 21.77 -9.29 -2.74
C GLN A 131 21.31 -10.73 -2.54
N ASP A 132 22.19 -11.58 -1.95
CA ASP A 132 21.81 -12.93 -1.56
C ASP A 132 20.83 -12.87 -0.36
N VAL A 133 19.76 -13.64 -0.45
CA VAL A 133 18.80 -13.77 0.66
C VAL A 133 19.43 -14.31 1.95
N ALA A 134 20.56 -15.02 1.85
CA ALA A 134 21.31 -15.48 3.00
C ALA A 134 21.88 -14.34 3.86
N ASP A 135 22.07 -13.15 3.29
CA ASP A 135 22.58 -11.96 3.99
C ASP A 135 21.48 -11.11 4.62
N ILE A 136 20.19 -11.46 4.44
CA ILE A 136 19.06 -10.62 4.82
C ILE A 136 19.00 -10.32 6.33
N GLU A 137 19.33 -11.31 7.18
CA GLU A 137 19.38 -11.13 8.63
C GLU A 137 20.41 -10.07 9.02
N ARG A 138 21.63 -10.18 8.50
CA ARG A 138 22.69 -9.19 8.73
C ARG A 138 22.28 -7.81 8.25
N TYR A 139 21.69 -7.74 7.06
CA TYR A 139 21.24 -6.45 6.50
C TYR A 139 20.22 -5.77 7.40
N ILE A 140 19.21 -6.50 7.88
CA ILE A 140 18.15 -5.97 8.77
C ILE A 140 18.74 -5.56 10.12
N ALA A 141 19.74 -6.28 10.64
CA ALA A 141 20.41 -5.91 11.89
C ALA A 141 21.19 -4.60 11.78
N GLU A 142 21.72 -4.28 10.60
CA GLU A 142 22.56 -3.11 10.35
C GLU A 142 21.77 -1.89 9.81
N ASN A 143 20.56 -2.11 9.29
CA ASN A 143 19.79 -1.08 8.60
C ASN A 143 18.34 -1.05 9.10
N PRO A 144 17.71 0.14 9.21
CA PRO A 144 16.30 0.24 9.52
C PRO A 144 15.47 -0.31 8.36
N VAL A 145 14.54 -1.23 8.65
CA VAL A 145 13.59 -1.80 7.70
C VAL A 145 12.23 -1.96 8.36
N ASP A 146 11.21 -1.33 7.80
CA ASP A 146 9.84 -1.39 8.31
C ASP A 146 9.00 -2.44 7.59
N ILE A 147 9.21 -2.60 6.27
CA ILE A 147 8.34 -3.37 5.39
C ILE A 147 9.15 -4.37 4.57
N ALA A 148 8.63 -5.58 4.45
CA ALA A 148 9.10 -6.56 3.48
C ALA A 148 8.04 -6.76 2.37
N VAL A 149 8.47 -6.56 1.13
CA VAL A 149 7.71 -6.92 -0.07
C VAL A 149 8.06 -8.35 -0.44
N LEU A 150 7.09 -9.25 -0.44
CA LEU A 150 7.28 -10.65 -0.78
C LEU A 150 6.80 -10.93 -2.21
N ALA A 151 7.73 -11.04 -3.15
CA ALA A 151 7.48 -11.41 -4.55
C ALA A 151 7.97 -12.84 -4.84
N LEU A 152 7.48 -13.79 -4.05
CA LEU A 152 7.93 -15.17 -3.95
C LEU A 152 6.87 -16.18 -4.41
N PRO A 153 7.28 -17.40 -4.81
CA PRO A 153 6.34 -18.51 -4.94
C PRO A 153 5.63 -18.81 -3.61
N ALA A 154 4.38 -19.29 -3.68
CA ALA A 154 3.56 -19.63 -2.51
C ALA A 154 4.28 -20.57 -1.52
N SER A 155 5.05 -21.53 -2.04
CA SER A 155 5.78 -22.54 -1.25
C SER A 155 6.85 -21.96 -0.32
N CYS A 156 7.33 -20.73 -0.59
CA CYS A 156 8.42 -20.11 0.17
C CYS A 156 7.91 -18.93 1.04
N ALA A 157 6.78 -18.34 0.70
CA ALA A 157 6.34 -17.07 1.25
C ALA A 157 6.12 -17.10 2.77
N GLN A 158 5.41 -18.12 3.28
CA GLN A 158 5.16 -18.23 4.72
C GLN A 158 6.46 -18.38 5.52
N LYS A 159 7.34 -19.29 5.08
CA LYS A 159 8.63 -19.51 5.76
C LYS A 159 9.47 -18.21 5.80
N MET A 160 9.50 -17.47 4.70
CA MET A 160 10.22 -16.20 4.63
C MET A 160 9.59 -15.17 5.56
N ALA A 161 8.26 -15.05 5.58
CA ALA A 161 7.56 -14.15 6.48
C ALA A 161 7.85 -14.46 7.97
N ASP A 162 7.85 -15.74 8.35
CA ASP A 162 8.17 -16.18 9.71
C ASP A 162 9.61 -15.78 10.10
N GLN A 163 10.59 -15.98 9.21
CA GLN A 163 11.97 -15.57 9.44
C GLN A 163 12.10 -14.05 9.61
N LEU A 164 11.48 -13.28 8.71
CA LEU A 164 11.51 -11.82 8.76
C LEU A 164 10.81 -11.25 9.99
N CYS A 165 9.72 -11.88 10.44
CA CYS A 165 9.12 -11.57 11.75
C CYS A 165 10.12 -11.78 12.90
N GLY A 166 10.91 -12.86 12.85
CA GLY A 166 11.98 -13.14 13.82
C GLY A 166 13.07 -12.06 13.82
N TYR A 167 13.34 -11.44 12.69
CA TYR A 167 14.29 -10.33 12.53
C TYR A 167 13.67 -8.94 12.85
N GLY A 168 12.39 -8.90 13.26
CA GLY A 168 11.72 -7.68 13.72
C GLY A 168 10.88 -6.95 12.69
N ILE A 169 10.75 -7.46 11.47
CA ILE A 169 9.86 -6.87 10.44
C ILE A 169 8.41 -7.03 10.87
N LYS A 170 7.62 -5.95 10.74
CA LYS A 170 6.20 -5.92 11.15
C LYS A 170 5.23 -5.65 10.02
N GLY A 171 5.70 -5.15 8.88
CA GLY A 171 4.87 -4.87 7.71
C GLY A 171 5.20 -5.82 6.55
N PHE A 172 4.16 -6.42 5.94
CA PHE A 172 4.34 -7.33 4.81
C PHE A 172 3.42 -6.95 3.66
N TRP A 173 4.00 -6.62 2.52
CA TRP A 173 3.27 -6.46 1.26
C TRP A 173 3.47 -7.71 0.42
N ASN A 174 2.47 -8.58 0.43
CA ASN A 174 2.59 -9.94 -0.07
C ASN A 174 1.97 -10.08 -1.46
N PHE A 175 2.79 -10.40 -2.44
CA PHE A 175 2.40 -10.74 -3.82
C PHE A 175 2.40 -12.25 -4.09
N ALA A 176 2.82 -13.08 -3.13
CA ALA A 176 2.72 -14.52 -3.29
C ALA A 176 1.23 -14.94 -3.26
N PRO A 177 0.81 -15.90 -4.10
CA PRO A 177 -0.58 -16.34 -4.16
C PRO A 177 -0.96 -17.23 -2.96
N VAL A 178 -0.77 -16.70 -1.76
CA VAL A 178 -1.09 -17.34 -0.48
C VAL A 178 -1.29 -16.28 0.59
N ASP A 179 -2.28 -16.48 1.45
CA ASP A 179 -2.48 -15.63 2.62
C ASP A 179 -1.48 -15.96 3.73
N LEU A 180 -0.75 -14.94 4.18
CA LEU A 180 0.22 -15.09 5.25
C LEU A 180 -0.47 -15.17 6.61
N LYS A 181 0.00 -16.10 7.45
CA LYS A 181 -0.38 -16.20 8.85
C LYS A 181 0.72 -15.58 9.70
N LEU A 182 0.48 -14.38 10.21
CA LEU A 182 1.47 -13.62 10.95
C LEU A 182 1.17 -13.59 12.45
N PRO A 183 2.20 -13.44 13.30
CA PRO A 183 2.02 -13.27 14.72
C PRO A 183 1.34 -11.94 15.06
N LYS A 184 0.77 -11.84 16.26
CA LYS A 184 0.17 -10.60 16.75
C LYS A 184 1.20 -9.46 16.76
N GLY A 185 0.84 -8.33 16.18
CA GLY A 185 1.72 -7.15 16.05
C GLY A 185 2.41 -7.01 14.70
N ALA A 186 2.32 -8.00 13.81
CA ALA A 186 2.65 -7.88 12.41
C ALA A 186 1.39 -7.68 11.56
N ALA A 187 1.52 -6.91 10.48
CA ALA A 187 0.44 -6.60 9.54
C ALA A 187 0.83 -7.07 8.13
N THR A 188 -0.15 -7.57 7.38
CA THR A 188 0.03 -7.91 5.97
C THR A 188 -1.04 -7.27 5.11
N PHE A 189 -0.66 -6.97 3.88
CA PHE A 189 -1.57 -6.68 2.78
C PHE A 189 -1.27 -7.68 1.67
N ASN A 190 -2.21 -8.61 1.43
CA ASN A 190 -2.10 -9.61 0.36
C ASN A 190 -2.63 -9.02 -0.95
N VAL A 191 -1.87 -9.20 -2.04
CA VAL A 191 -2.22 -8.76 -3.39
C VAL A 191 -2.44 -9.99 -4.26
N HIS A 192 -3.69 -10.32 -4.51
CA HIS A 192 -4.08 -11.38 -5.44
C HIS A 192 -4.45 -10.74 -6.78
N LEU A 193 -3.52 -10.78 -7.74
CA LEU A 193 -3.68 -10.08 -9.02
C LEU A 193 -4.88 -10.58 -9.84
N GLU A 194 -5.19 -11.86 -9.71
CA GLU A 194 -6.33 -12.50 -10.38
C GLU A 194 -7.69 -12.02 -9.88
N GLU A 195 -7.82 -11.61 -8.61
CA GLU A 195 -9.10 -11.11 -8.07
C GLU A 195 -9.60 -9.88 -8.83
N GLY A 196 -8.68 -9.00 -9.23
CA GLY A 196 -9.03 -7.84 -10.06
C GLY A 196 -9.65 -8.23 -11.40
N LEU A 197 -9.15 -9.29 -12.04
CA LEU A 197 -9.68 -9.80 -13.29
C LEU A 197 -11.05 -10.47 -13.10
N GLN A 198 -11.27 -11.17 -11.99
CA GLN A 198 -12.57 -11.76 -11.66
C GLN A 198 -13.63 -10.67 -11.45
N VAL A 199 -13.31 -9.60 -10.73
CA VAL A 199 -14.20 -8.44 -10.55
C VAL A 199 -14.48 -7.76 -11.90
N LEU A 200 -13.48 -7.58 -12.76
CA LEU A 200 -13.64 -7.02 -14.09
C LEU A 200 -14.59 -7.89 -14.94
N SER A 201 -14.38 -9.21 -14.96
CA SER A 201 -15.23 -10.15 -15.67
C SER A 201 -16.71 -10.03 -15.25
N PHE A 202 -16.98 -9.95 -13.96
CA PHE A 202 -18.32 -9.74 -13.43
C PHE A 202 -18.95 -8.42 -13.93
N ARG A 203 -18.18 -7.32 -13.87
CA ARG A 203 -18.65 -6.00 -14.34
C ARG A 203 -18.95 -5.99 -15.84
N MET A 204 -18.15 -6.70 -16.65
CA MET A 204 -18.39 -6.84 -18.09
C MET A 204 -19.72 -7.57 -18.38
N MET A 205 -20.06 -8.60 -17.61
CA MET A 205 -21.36 -9.27 -17.73
C MET A 205 -22.54 -8.35 -17.38
N GLN A 206 -22.40 -7.53 -16.34
CA GLN A 206 -23.44 -6.56 -15.97
C GLN A 206 -23.63 -5.45 -17.02
N ALA A 207 -22.57 -5.03 -17.70
CA ALA A 207 -22.64 -4.00 -18.73
C ALA A 207 -23.29 -4.48 -20.05
N GLN A 208 -23.44 -5.78 -20.23
CA GLN A 208 -24.05 -6.40 -21.40
C GLN A 208 -25.53 -6.80 -21.17
N ALA A 209 -26.01 -6.71 -19.94
CA ALA A 209 -27.41 -6.99 -19.55
C ALA A 209 -28.25 -5.73 -19.55
#